data_98dc6e507cfb48d99412809b04ea5951
#
_entry.id   98dc6e507cfb48d99412809b04ea5951
#
_cell.length_a   1.000
_cell.length_b   1.000
_cell.length_c   1.000
_cell.angle_alpha   90.00
_cell.angle_beta   90.00
_cell.angle_gamma   90.00
#
_symmetry.space_group_name_H-M   'P 1'
#
loop_
_entity.id
_entity.type
_entity.pdbx_description
1 polymer ?
#
loop_
_entity_poly.entity_id
_entity_poly.type
_entity_poly.pdbx_seq_one_letter_code
_entity_poly.pdbx_strand_id
1 'polypeptide(L)'
;MAGSSTNKDVVLHFLTDVFVNHDMTRLDEYLRDDYIQHNPDCPQGKAGFVKFFDVIFRAMPDFRYHVREVVADGDMVMAWVTTQGTHTGSEFLGQAAGGNPVKFDAVDIFRMQDGLIAEHWDVADTFTFFSQLGIVQGAEDRQRKE
;
A
#
# COMPACT_ATOMS: atom_id res chain seq x y z
N MET A 1 0.25 -28.72 18.27
CA MET A 1 -0.60 -28.30 17.14
C MET A 1 -0.27 -26.85 16.81
N ALA A 2 0.18 -26.58 15.62
CA ALA A 2 0.24 -25.18 15.16
C ALA A 2 -1.20 -24.68 15.08
N GLY A 3 -1.58 -23.68 15.87
CA GLY A 3 -2.88 -23.04 15.74
C GLY A 3 -3.04 -22.46 14.33
N SER A 4 -4.22 -22.54 13.74
CA SER A 4 -4.49 -21.87 12.48
C SER A 4 -4.29 -20.37 12.68
N SER A 5 -3.53 -19.72 11.78
CA SER A 5 -3.37 -18.27 11.78
C SER A 5 -4.74 -17.60 11.64
N THR A 6 -4.98 -16.55 12.41
CA THR A 6 -6.19 -15.76 12.26
C THR A 6 -6.13 -14.93 10.98
N ASN A 7 -7.26 -14.47 10.48
CA ASN A 7 -7.30 -13.56 9.35
C ASN A 7 -6.46 -12.30 9.60
N LYS A 8 -6.48 -11.78 10.82
CA LYS A 8 -5.67 -10.65 11.25
C LYS A 8 -4.17 -10.95 11.13
N ASP A 9 -3.73 -12.15 11.54
CA ASP A 9 -2.31 -12.55 11.45
C ASP A 9 -1.85 -12.65 10.01
N VAL A 10 -2.68 -13.21 9.12
CA VAL A 10 -2.38 -13.31 7.68
C VAL A 10 -2.16 -11.91 7.09
N VAL A 11 -3.05 -10.97 7.39
CA VAL A 11 -2.92 -9.58 6.91
C VAL A 11 -1.67 -8.92 7.46
N LEU A 12 -1.37 -9.08 8.76
CA LEU A 12 -0.16 -8.51 9.36
C LEU A 12 1.11 -9.07 8.71
N HIS A 13 1.18 -10.36 8.45
CA HIS A 13 2.32 -10.96 7.76
C HIS A 13 2.44 -10.45 6.32
N PHE A 14 1.33 -10.36 5.61
CA PHE A 14 1.28 -9.78 4.27
C PHE A 14 1.82 -8.34 4.24
N LEU A 15 1.32 -7.48 5.13
CA LEU A 15 1.75 -6.09 5.20
C LEU A 15 3.24 -5.97 5.53
N THR A 16 3.75 -6.83 6.42
CA THR A 16 5.17 -6.82 6.79
C THR A 16 6.05 -7.28 5.63
N ASP A 17 5.75 -8.41 5.03
CA ASP A 17 6.57 -8.94 3.93
C ASP A 17 6.61 -7.98 2.75
N VAL A 18 5.46 -7.48 2.32
CA VAL A 18 5.37 -6.64 1.12
C VAL A 18 5.84 -5.21 1.38
N PHE A 19 5.31 -4.56 2.43
CA PHE A 19 5.45 -3.11 2.59
C PHE A 19 6.51 -2.68 3.60
N VAL A 20 7.15 -3.61 4.25
CA VAL A 20 8.33 -3.36 5.09
C VAL A 20 9.56 -4.02 4.47
N ASN A 21 9.46 -5.28 4.09
CA ASN A 21 10.57 -6.06 3.55
C ASN A 21 10.70 -5.97 2.02
N HIS A 22 9.71 -5.44 1.30
CA HIS A 22 9.60 -5.44 -0.17
C HIS A 22 9.70 -6.86 -0.76
N ASP A 23 9.27 -7.86 -0.02
CA ASP A 23 9.25 -9.26 -0.46
C ASP A 23 7.87 -9.62 -1.00
N MET A 24 7.78 -9.76 -2.31
CA MET A 24 6.57 -10.19 -3.01
C MET A 24 6.66 -11.64 -3.50
N THR A 25 7.66 -12.39 -3.05
CA THR A 25 7.86 -13.79 -3.50
C THR A 25 6.87 -14.76 -2.86
N ARG A 26 6.23 -14.36 -1.76
CA ARG A 26 5.30 -15.18 -0.98
C ARG A 26 3.84 -14.79 -1.13
N LEU A 27 3.47 -14.07 -2.19
CA LEU A 27 2.10 -13.61 -2.38
C LEU A 27 1.07 -14.75 -2.40
N ASP A 28 1.45 -15.94 -2.88
CA ASP A 28 0.58 -17.12 -2.91
C ASP A 28 0.17 -17.61 -1.51
N GLU A 29 0.93 -17.23 -0.49
CA GLU A 29 0.60 -17.55 0.90
C GLU A 29 -0.45 -16.60 1.49
N TYR A 30 -0.72 -15.47 0.84
CA TYR A 30 -1.59 -14.39 1.34
C TYR A 30 -2.77 -14.11 0.45
N LEU A 31 -2.58 -14.12 -0.88
CA LEU A 31 -3.60 -13.76 -1.85
C LEU A 31 -4.17 -15.00 -2.54
N ARG A 32 -5.48 -15.04 -2.70
CA ARG A 32 -6.13 -16.04 -3.55
C ARG A 32 -5.74 -15.81 -5.02
N ASP A 33 -5.75 -16.88 -5.82
CA ASP A 33 -5.52 -16.78 -7.26
C ASP A 33 -6.56 -15.91 -7.97
N ASP A 34 -7.79 -15.91 -7.43
CA ASP A 34 -8.93 -15.16 -7.94
C ASP A 34 -9.21 -13.87 -7.15
N TYR A 35 -8.22 -13.34 -6.39
CA TYR A 35 -8.44 -12.14 -5.64
C TYR A 35 -8.81 -10.94 -6.54
N ILE A 36 -9.65 -10.06 -6.02
CA ILE A 36 -10.14 -8.89 -6.72
C ILE A 36 -9.53 -7.63 -6.11
N GLN A 37 -8.89 -6.82 -6.96
CA GLN A 37 -8.33 -5.52 -6.58
C GLN A 37 -9.31 -4.42 -6.94
N HIS A 38 -9.69 -3.61 -5.95
CA HIS A 38 -10.60 -2.49 -6.13
C HIS A 38 -9.90 -1.13 -6.21
N ASN A 39 -8.58 -1.06 -5.95
CA ASN A 39 -7.82 0.16 -6.23
C ASN A 39 -7.76 0.35 -7.76
N PRO A 40 -8.32 1.46 -8.30
CA PRO A 40 -8.41 1.65 -9.76
C PRO A 40 -7.06 1.79 -10.46
N ASP A 41 -6.02 2.16 -9.73
CA ASP A 41 -4.67 2.36 -10.27
C ASP A 41 -3.85 1.06 -10.29
N CYS A 42 -4.28 0.05 -9.53
CA CYS A 42 -3.59 -1.23 -9.46
C CYS A 42 -4.26 -2.26 -10.39
N PRO A 43 -3.54 -2.81 -11.36
CA PRO A 43 -4.08 -3.85 -12.24
C PRO A 43 -4.54 -5.09 -11.48
N GLN A 44 -5.46 -5.84 -12.06
CA GLN A 44 -5.99 -7.06 -11.45
C GLN A 44 -4.95 -8.17 -11.37
N GLY A 45 -5.13 -9.04 -10.37
CA GLY A 45 -4.33 -10.23 -10.15
C GLY A 45 -2.98 -9.99 -9.49
N LYS A 46 -2.32 -11.08 -9.12
CA LYS A 46 -1.02 -11.04 -8.43
C LYS A 46 0.06 -10.38 -9.29
N ALA A 47 0.10 -10.68 -10.57
CA ALA A 47 1.07 -10.07 -11.50
C ALA A 47 0.88 -8.55 -11.62
N GLY A 48 -0.37 -8.10 -11.65
CA GLY A 48 -0.71 -6.66 -11.63
C GLY A 48 -0.27 -5.97 -10.34
N PHE A 49 -0.49 -6.64 -9.21
CA PHE A 49 -0.04 -6.16 -7.90
C PHE A 49 1.49 -6.00 -7.85
N VAL A 50 2.24 -7.03 -8.26
CA VAL A 50 3.70 -6.99 -8.29
C VAL A 50 4.20 -5.85 -9.17
N LYS A 51 3.65 -5.71 -10.37
CA LYS A 51 4.04 -4.64 -11.31
C LYS A 51 3.79 -3.25 -10.75
N PHE A 52 2.65 -3.04 -10.09
CA PHE A 52 2.27 -1.76 -9.51
C PHE A 52 3.22 -1.35 -8.37
N PHE A 53 3.46 -2.26 -7.42
CA PHE A 53 4.33 -1.95 -6.28
C PHE A 53 5.82 -1.93 -6.62
N ASP A 54 6.25 -2.68 -7.62
CA ASP A 54 7.62 -2.60 -8.12
C ASP A 54 7.97 -1.19 -8.60
N VAL A 55 7.04 -0.53 -9.28
CA VAL A 55 7.21 0.89 -9.69
C VAL A 55 7.39 1.80 -8.48
N ILE A 56 6.56 1.63 -7.45
CA ILE A 56 6.61 2.45 -6.23
C ILE A 56 7.92 2.19 -5.47
N PHE A 57 8.32 0.94 -5.30
CA PHE A 57 9.53 0.59 -4.55
C PHE A 57 10.81 1.03 -5.27
N ARG A 58 10.81 1.05 -6.61
CA ARG A 58 11.93 1.61 -7.38
C ARG A 58 12.02 3.13 -7.28
N ALA A 59 10.88 3.80 -7.21
CA ALA A 59 10.83 5.25 -7.04
C ALA A 59 11.25 5.65 -5.61
N MET A 60 10.81 4.88 -4.64
CA MET A 60 11.04 5.11 -3.21
C MET A 60 11.59 3.83 -2.56
N PRO A 61 12.91 3.58 -2.63
CA PRO A 61 13.52 2.36 -2.09
C PRO A 61 13.34 2.16 -0.58
N ASP A 62 13.11 3.23 0.16
CA ASP A 62 12.83 3.25 1.59
C ASP A 62 11.32 3.24 1.91
N PHE A 63 10.46 3.05 0.90
CA PHE A 63 9.00 2.99 1.10
C PHE A 63 8.64 1.92 2.13
N ARG A 64 7.81 2.30 3.11
CA ARG A 64 7.40 1.39 4.16
C ARG A 64 6.06 1.77 4.75
N TYR A 65 5.33 0.77 5.21
CA TYR A 65 4.17 0.93 6.08
C TYR A 65 4.61 0.95 7.54
N HIS A 66 3.99 1.82 8.29
CA HIS A 66 3.91 1.74 9.74
C HIS A 66 2.47 1.40 10.11
N VAL A 67 2.23 0.17 10.56
CA VAL A 67 0.89 -0.29 10.91
C VAL A 67 0.50 0.35 12.25
N ARG A 68 -0.57 1.13 12.24
CA ARG A 68 -1.10 1.81 13.42
C ARG A 68 -2.06 0.93 14.19
N GLU A 69 -3.02 0.34 13.48
CA GLU A 69 -4.04 -0.51 14.07
C GLU A 69 -4.56 -1.50 13.04
N VAL A 70 -4.88 -2.71 13.47
CA VAL A 70 -5.56 -3.71 12.66
C VAL A 70 -6.77 -4.21 13.41
N VAL A 71 -7.92 -4.15 12.80
CA VAL A 71 -9.17 -4.66 13.35
C VAL A 71 -9.76 -5.71 12.43
N ALA A 72 -10.40 -6.71 13.00
CA ALA A 72 -11.08 -7.76 12.26
C ALA A 72 -12.50 -7.94 12.79
N ASP A 73 -13.44 -8.10 11.87
CA ASP A 73 -14.83 -8.42 12.15
C ASP A 73 -15.32 -9.42 11.09
N GLY A 74 -15.57 -10.66 11.52
CA GLY A 74 -15.92 -11.74 10.61
C GLY A 74 -14.81 -12.00 9.59
N ASP A 75 -15.15 -11.93 8.32
CA ASP A 75 -14.24 -12.11 7.19
C ASP A 75 -13.55 -10.80 6.74
N MET A 76 -13.86 -9.68 7.38
CA MET A 76 -13.28 -8.38 7.07
C MET A 76 -12.13 -8.03 8.00
N VAL A 77 -11.04 -7.54 7.42
CA VAL A 77 -9.89 -7.01 8.15
C VAL A 77 -9.57 -5.63 7.63
N MET A 78 -9.38 -4.67 8.53
CA MET A 78 -8.99 -3.31 8.18
C MET A 78 -7.68 -2.96 8.89
N ALA A 79 -6.77 -2.36 8.15
CA ALA A 79 -5.48 -1.91 8.65
C ALA A 79 -5.31 -0.41 8.41
N TRP A 80 -5.22 0.36 9.50
CA TRP A 80 -4.79 1.74 9.43
C TRP A 80 -3.28 1.79 9.42
N VAL A 81 -2.70 2.42 8.39
CA VAL A 81 -1.27 2.50 8.18
C VAL A 81 -0.84 3.94 7.94
N THR A 82 0.37 4.28 8.39
CA THR A 82 1.08 5.46 7.91
C THR A 82 2.13 4.99 6.90
N THR A 83 2.07 5.54 5.71
CA THR A 83 3.01 5.28 4.63
C THR A 83 4.13 6.31 4.67
N GLN A 84 5.37 5.87 4.53
CA GLN A 84 6.55 6.74 4.48
C GLN A 84 7.48 6.31 3.37
N GLY A 85 8.20 7.27 2.81
CA GLY A 85 9.26 7.02 1.83
C GLY A 85 9.93 8.32 1.41
N THR A 86 10.94 8.19 0.55
CA THR A 86 11.67 9.32 -0.02
C THR A 86 11.85 9.07 -1.51
N HIS A 87 11.41 9.99 -2.35
CA HIS A 87 11.52 9.87 -3.80
C HIS A 87 12.96 10.12 -4.25
N THR A 88 13.79 9.08 -4.19
CA THR A 88 15.23 9.14 -4.54
C THR A 88 15.60 8.25 -5.72
N GLY A 89 14.70 7.38 -6.17
CA GLY A 89 14.97 6.38 -7.21
C GLY A 89 14.48 6.80 -8.59
N SER A 90 13.71 5.94 -9.23
CA SER A 90 13.17 6.18 -10.56
C SER A 90 12.09 7.26 -10.59
N GLU A 91 11.79 7.76 -11.78
CA GLU A 91 10.64 8.63 -12.04
C GLU A 91 9.34 7.98 -11.55
N PHE A 92 8.45 8.77 -11.01
CA PHE A 92 7.12 8.35 -10.56
C PHE A 92 6.07 9.36 -11.00
N LEU A 93 5.06 8.89 -11.72
CA LEU A 93 3.95 9.70 -12.27
C LEU A 93 4.43 10.98 -13.02
N GLY A 94 5.49 10.83 -13.81
CA GLY A 94 6.05 11.91 -14.59
C GLY A 94 6.97 12.88 -13.83
N GLN A 95 7.23 12.60 -12.54
CA GLN A 95 8.15 13.40 -11.71
C GLN A 95 9.48 12.67 -11.54
N ALA A 96 10.56 13.34 -11.91
CA ALA A 96 11.90 12.87 -11.59
C ALA A 96 12.14 12.93 -10.08
N ALA A 97 13.00 12.05 -9.58
CA ALA A 97 13.35 12.02 -8.17
C ALA A 97 13.97 13.37 -7.72
N GLY A 98 13.37 13.98 -6.71
CA GLY A 98 13.83 15.25 -6.14
C GLY A 98 14.25 15.13 -4.67
N GLY A 99 14.28 13.90 -4.14
CA GLY A 99 14.58 13.68 -2.71
C GLY A 99 13.42 14.07 -1.79
N ASN A 100 12.21 14.20 -2.33
CA ASN A 100 11.05 14.62 -1.55
C ASN A 100 10.62 13.52 -0.59
N PRO A 101 10.53 13.81 0.74
CA PRO A 101 9.95 12.87 1.68
C PRO A 101 8.43 12.84 1.54
N VAL A 102 7.86 11.65 1.69
CA VAL A 102 6.40 11.45 1.73
C VAL A 102 6.00 10.80 3.04
N LYS A 103 4.87 11.25 3.59
CA LYS A 103 4.24 10.65 4.75
C LYS A 103 2.74 10.93 4.70
N PHE A 104 1.95 9.88 4.60
CA PHE A 104 0.49 10.00 4.54
C PHE A 104 -0.17 8.78 5.13
N ASP A 105 -1.42 8.90 5.52
CA ASP A 105 -2.20 7.81 6.08
C ASP A 105 -3.06 7.13 5.03
N ALA A 106 -3.28 5.84 5.23
CA ALA A 106 -4.19 5.04 4.43
C ALA A 106 -4.89 4.00 5.31
N VAL A 107 -6.01 3.49 4.82
CA VAL A 107 -6.70 2.34 5.38
C VAL A 107 -6.83 1.30 4.28
N ASP A 108 -6.21 0.15 4.49
CA ASP A 108 -6.40 -1.03 3.66
C ASP A 108 -7.55 -1.86 4.21
N ILE A 109 -8.42 -2.32 3.33
CA ILE A 109 -9.61 -3.11 3.66
C ILE A 109 -9.52 -4.44 2.91
N PHE A 110 -9.62 -5.53 3.64
CA PHE A 110 -9.50 -6.88 3.10
C PHE A 110 -10.73 -7.69 3.42
N ARG A 111 -11.25 -8.42 2.42
CA ARG A 111 -12.17 -9.55 2.68
C ARG A 111 -11.38 -10.84 2.57
N MET A 112 -11.51 -11.66 3.59
CA MET A 112 -10.80 -12.93 3.70
C MET A 112 -11.72 -14.10 3.32
N GLN A 113 -11.14 -15.12 2.69
CA GLN A 113 -11.84 -16.35 2.37
C GLN A 113 -10.84 -17.50 2.44
N ASP A 114 -11.19 -18.55 3.20
CA ASP A 114 -10.34 -19.73 3.40
C ASP A 114 -8.92 -19.38 3.88
N GLY A 115 -8.81 -18.37 4.73
CA GLY A 115 -7.54 -17.94 5.31
C GLY A 115 -6.66 -17.11 4.37
N LEU A 116 -7.16 -16.70 3.21
CA LEU A 116 -6.45 -15.89 2.23
C LEU A 116 -7.24 -14.61 1.90
N ILE A 117 -6.54 -13.60 1.39
CA ILE A 117 -7.14 -12.35 0.93
C ILE A 117 -7.89 -12.62 -0.37
N ALA A 118 -9.20 -12.38 -0.38
CA ALA A 118 -10.08 -12.56 -1.53
C ALA A 118 -10.38 -11.24 -2.25
N GLU A 119 -10.44 -10.11 -1.53
CA GLU A 119 -10.65 -8.78 -2.09
C GLU A 119 -9.89 -7.74 -1.28
N HIS A 120 -9.47 -6.68 -1.98
CA HIS A 120 -8.79 -5.55 -1.38
C HIS A 120 -9.39 -4.22 -1.88
N TRP A 121 -9.66 -3.33 -0.94
CA TRP A 121 -9.96 -1.92 -1.16
C TRP A 121 -8.98 -1.09 -0.34
N ASP A 122 -8.77 0.15 -0.74
CA ASP A 122 -8.04 1.11 0.08
C ASP A 122 -8.66 2.50 0.03
N VAL A 123 -8.44 3.24 1.10
CA VAL A 123 -8.71 4.66 1.18
C VAL A 123 -7.43 5.34 1.63
N ALA A 124 -6.84 6.13 0.77
CA ALA A 124 -5.55 6.78 1.02
C ALA A 124 -5.67 8.29 0.88
N ASP A 125 -4.90 9.02 1.70
CA ASP A 125 -4.73 10.47 1.55
C ASP A 125 -3.80 10.77 0.38
N THR A 126 -4.29 10.53 -0.84
CA THR A 126 -3.54 10.74 -2.08
C THR A 126 -3.25 12.20 -2.35
N PHE A 127 -4.08 13.12 -1.84
CA PHE A 127 -3.82 14.56 -1.98
C PHE A 127 -2.54 14.94 -1.25
N THR A 128 -2.37 14.51 -0.01
CA THR A 128 -1.13 14.74 0.75
C THR A 128 0.06 14.09 0.05
N PHE A 129 -0.08 12.84 -0.39
CA PHE A 129 0.98 12.11 -1.11
C PHE A 129 1.45 12.86 -2.36
N PHE A 130 0.53 13.22 -3.23
CA PHE A 130 0.85 13.89 -4.49
C PHE A 130 1.35 15.32 -4.29
N SER A 131 0.86 16.02 -3.26
CA SER A 131 1.36 17.34 -2.89
C SER A 131 2.83 17.27 -2.44
N GLN A 132 3.17 16.30 -1.63
CA GLN A 132 4.54 16.07 -1.14
C GLN A 132 5.51 15.71 -2.28
N LEU A 133 5.03 14.97 -3.29
CA LEU A 133 5.80 14.66 -4.50
C LEU A 133 5.92 15.84 -5.48
N GLY A 134 5.13 16.89 -5.31
CA GLY A 134 5.09 18.02 -6.23
C GLY A 134 4.21 17.80 -7.47
N ILE A 135 3.37 16.76 -7.48
CA ILE A 135 2.47 16.44 -8.60
C ILE A 135 1.25 17.35 -8.59
N VAL A 136 0.73 17.69 -7.40
CA VAL A 136 -0.37 18.63 -7.20
C VAL A 136 0.05 19.74 -6.25
N GLN A 137 -0.54 20.95 -6.42
CA GLN A 137 -0.28 22.07 -5.51
C GLN A 137 -1.21 21.97 -4.31
N GLY A 138 -0.63 22.01 -3.10
CA GLY A 138 -1.37 22.17 -1.86
C GLY A 138 -2.09 23.53 -1.81
N ALA A 139 -3.10 23.62 -0.93
CA ALA A 139 -3.84 24.87 -0.74
C ALA A 139 -2.94 26.04 -0.31
N GLU A 140 -1.90 25.75 0.48
CA GLU A 140 -0.92 26.75 0.94
C GLU A 140 -0.08 27.32 -0.20
N ASP A 141 0.28 26.47 -1.19
CA ASP A 141 1.06 26.90 -2.35
C ASP A 141 0.25 27.78 -3.31
N ARG A 142 -1.08 27.61 -3.31
CA ARG A 142 -1.98 28.45 -4.13
C ARG A 142 -2.05 29.88 -3.63
N GLN A 143 -1.97 30.07 -2.30
CA GLN A 143 -2.00 31.41 -1.69
C GLN A 143 -0.72 32.21 -1.88
N ARG A 144 0.42 31.55 -2.15
CA ARG A 144 1.71 32.23 -2.38
C ARG A 144 1.89 32.75 -3.81
N LYS A 145 1.01 32.39 -4.74
CA LYS A 145 1.08 32.81 -6.15
C LYS A 145 0.15 33.97 -6.49
N GLU A 146 -0.67 34.42 -5.53
CA GLU A 146 -1.48 35.61 -5.60
C GLU A 146 -0.75 36.80 -4.91
#